data_2869aa6ffacc12c6be0938651edc9541
#
_entry.id   2869aa6ffacc12c6be0938651edc9541
#
_cell.length_a   1.000
_cell.length_b   1.000
_cell.length_c   1.000
_cell.angle_alpha   90.00
_cell.angle_beta   90.00
_cell.angle_gamma   90.00
#
_symmetry.space_group_name_H-M   'P 1'
#
loop_
_entity.id
_entity.type
_entity.pdbx_description
1 polymer ?
#
loop_
_entity_poly.entity_id
_entity_poly.type
_entity_poly.pdbx_seq_one_letter_code
_entity_poly.pdbx_strand_id
1 'polypeptide(L)'
;MRILDSRTLAFPCYDGNGMYYSMGNVGAHAEVGMLFMYFEKPYRLRVQGKTAYDRDEALVRSFPGAQFVIRVSATSIFQNCPRYVHQMSKVEASRYVPAPDGTAPLAGWKRIDFIQPALPHYDQGRVNEAGGPLTIEEWGGKVVAGDREA
;
A
#
# COMPACT_ATOMS: atom_id res chain seq x y z
N MET A 1 0.70 -9.56 -2.12
CA MET A 1 -0.23 -10.20 -3.06
C MET A 1 -0.06 -11.71 -3.00
N ARG A 2 -1.16 -12.47 -3.14
CA ARG A 2 -1.16 -13.95 -3.25
C ARG A 2 -1.97 -14.37 -4.47
N ILE A 3 -1.59 -15.48 -5.09
CA ILE A 3 -2.37 -16.19 -6.09
C ILE A 3 -3.10 -17.30 -5.34
N LEU A 4 -4.43 -17.25 -5.36
CA LEU A 4 -5.27 -18.22 -4.64
C LEU A 4 -5.58 -19.44 -5.52
N ASP A 5 -5.77 -19.21 -6.81
CA ASP A 5 -5.95 -20.23 -7.84
C ASP A 5 -5.58 -19.67 -9.22
N SER A 6 -5.85 -20.42 -10.30
CA SER A 6 -5.50 -20.03 -11.67
C SER A 6 -6.16 -18.73 -12.18
N ARG A 7 -7.19 -18.22 -11.50
CA ARG A 7 -7.93 -17.04 -11.89
C ARG A 7 -8.13 -16.03 -10.77
N THR A 8 -7.66 -16.33 -9.55
CA THR A 8 -7.95 -15.51 -8.39
C THR A 8 -6.69 -15.01 -7.74
N LEU A 9 -6.60 -13.69 -7.61
CA LEU A 9 -5.56 -12.98 -6.88
C LEU A 9 -6.15 -12.36 -5.61
N ALA A 10 -5.32 -12.19 -4.60
CA ALA A 10 -5.66 -11.41 -3.41
C ALA A 10 -4.52 -10.46 -3.05
N PHE A 11 -4.87 -9.23 -2.66
CA PHE A 11 -3.90 -8.26 -2.18
C PHE A 11 -4.43 -7.49 -0.98
N PRO A 12 -3.56 -7.18 -0.02
CA PRO A 12 -3.94 -6.44 1.16
C PRO A 12 -4.12 -4.96 0.88
N CYS A 13 -5.01 -4.31 1.61
CA CYS A 13 -5.01 -2.88 1.81
C CYS A 13 -4.32 -2.60 3.14
N TYR A 14 -3.19 -1.93 3.07
CA TYR A 14 -2.43 -1.48 4.23
C TYR A 14 -2.80 -0.05 4.61
N ASP A 15 -2.37 0.36 5.80
CA ASP A 15 -2.48 1.74 6.22
C ASP A 15 -1.82 2.70 5.22
N GLY A 16 -2.43 3.87 5.05
CA GLY A 16 -1.98 4.93 4.17
C GLY A 16 -2.40 6.30 4.71
N ASN A 17 -2.90 7.15 3.83
CA ASN A 17 -3.35 8.49 4.19
C ASN A 17 -4.82 8.57 4.67
N GLY A 18 -5.51 7.44 4.81
CA GLY A 18 -6.90 7.37 5.25
C GLY A 18 -7.95 7.77 4.20
N MET A 19 -7.56 8.18 3.01
CA MET A 19 -8.50 8.65 1.97
C MET A 19 -9.19 7.53 1.20
N TYR A 20 -8.58 6.37 1.08
CA TYR A 20 -9.11 5.17 0.42
C TYR A 20 -9.67 5.37 -1.01
N TYR A 21 -9.17 6.34 -1.77
CA TYR A 21 -9.69 6.65 -3.11
C TYR A 21 -9.79 5.43 -4.03
N SER A 22 -8.71 4.66 -4.15
CA SER A 22 -8.70 3.45 -4.98
C SER A 22 -9.67 2.41 -4.46
N MET A 23 -9.78 2.28 -3.14
CA MET A 23 -10.69 1.31 -2.52
C MET A 23 -12.14 1.77 -2.62
N GLY A 24 -12.41 3.06 -2.50
CA GLY A 24 -13.74 3.63 -2.77
C GLY A 24 -14.17 3.37 -4.22
N ASN A 25 -13.27 3.55 -5.18
CA ASN A 25 -13.53 3.23 -6.58
C ASN A 25 -13.83 1.74 -6.79
N VAL A 26 -13.09 0.85 -6.14
CA VAL A 26 -13.35 -0.60 -6.15
C VAL A 26 -14.74 -0.92 -5.60
N GLY A 27 -15.20 -0.19 -4.59
CA GLY A 27 -16.54 -0.34 -4.03
C GLY A 27 -17.66 0.13 -4.98
N ALA A 28 -17.39 1.16 -5.78
CA ALA A 28 -18.33 1.71 -6.75
C ALA A 28 -18.34 0.95 -8.08
N HIS A 29 -17.16 0.49 -8.53
CA HIS A 29 -16.94 -0.21 -9.79
C HIS A 29 -16.01 -1.40 -9.57
N ALA A 30 -16.52 -2.59 -9.85
CA ALA A 30 -15.77 -3.82 -9.62
C ALA A 30 -14.64 -4.05 -10.63
N GLU A 31 -14.70 -3.44 -11.80
CA GLU A 31 -13.71 -3.64 -12.86
C GLU A 31 -12.35 -3.05 -12.48
N VAL A 32 -11.29 -3.82 -12.69
CA VAL A 32 -9.91 -3.42 -12.40
C VAL A 32 -8.95 -3.82 -13.52
N GLY A 33 -7.99 -2.94 -13.78
CA GLY A 33 -6.80 -3.25 -14.58
C GLY A 33 -5.56 -3.14 -13.71
N MET A 34 -4.81 -4.24 -13.57
CA MET A 34 -3.57 -4.28 -12.83
C MET A 34 -2.38 -4.36 -13.78
N LEU A 35 -1.32 -3.61 -13.49
CA LEU A 35 -0.05 -3.67 -14.19
C LEU A 35 1.02 -4.18 -13.22
N PHE A 36 1.62 -5.31 -13.59
CA PHE A 36 2.78 -5.84 -12.89
C PHE A 36 4.02 -5.56 -13.72
N MET A 37 5.05 -5.02 -13.07
CA MET A 37 6.34 -4.72 -13.68
C MET A 37 7.43 -5.45 -12.93
N TYR A 38 8.26 -6.20 -13.68
CA TYR A 38 9.47 -6.81 -13.14
C TYR A 38 10.68 -6.04 -13.68
N PHE A 39 11.25 -5.19 -12.83
CA PHE A 39 12.28 -4.25 -13.24
C PHE A 39 13.67 -4.90 -13.41
N GLU A 40 13.98 -5.97 -12.69
CA GLU A 40 15.28 -6.65 -12.81
C GLU A 40 15.43 -7.37 -14.16
N LYS A 41 14.30 -7.87 -14.67
CA LYS A 41 14.17 -8.37 -16.06
C LYS A 41 12.96 -7.67 -16.66
N PRO A 42 13.13 -6.75 -17.62
CA PRO A 42 12.05 -5.88 -18.07
C PRO A 42 10.84 -6.65 -18.62
N TYR A 43 9.93 -7.05 -17.76
CA TYR A 43 8.67 -7.69 -18.13
C TYR A 43 7.49 -6.85 -17.63
N ARG A 44 6.42 -6.86 -18.41
CA ARG A 44 5.12 -6.30 -18.02
C ARG A 44 4.03 -7.33 -18.20
N LEU A 45 3.22 -7.51 -17.16
CA LEU A 45 2.03 -8.35 -17.20
C LEU A 45 0.82 -7.50 -16.86
N ARG A 46 -0.24 -7.61 -17.66
CA ARG A 46 -1.54 -7.02 -17.33
C ARG A 46 -2.51 -8.10 -16.89
N VAL A 47 -3.26 -7.78 -15.86
CA VAL A 47 -4.40 -8.58 -15.41
C VAL A 47 -5.61 -7.65 -15.41
N GLN A 48 -6.64 -8.03 -16.14
CA GLN A 48 -7.97 -7.42 -16.07
C GLN A 48 -8.87 -8.34 -15.28
N GLY A 49 -9.79 -7.78 -14.52
CA GLY A 49 -10.66 -8.60 -13.68
C GLY A 49 -11.73 -7.80 -12.97
N LYS A 50 -12.44 -8.52 -12.10
CA LYS A 50 -13.43 -7.94 -11.19
C LYS A 50 -12.97 -8.09 -9.76
N THR A 51 -13.14 -7.04 -8.99
CA THR A 51 -12.77 -6.97 -7.58
C THR A 51 -13.95 -7.20 -6.67
N ALA A 52 -13.66 -7.72 -5.49
CA ALA A 52 -14.58 -7.76 -4.36
C ALA A 52 -13.80 -7.59 -3.05
N TYR A 53 -14.42 -6.95 -2.06
CA TYR A 53 -13.90 -6.97 -0.68
C TYR A 53 -14.00 -8.39 -0.14
N ASP A 54 -12.89 -8.88 0.39
CA ASP A 54 -12.85 -10.19 1.03
C ASP A 54 -13.02 -10.05 2.53
N ARG A 55 -13.95 -10.80 3.08
CA ARG A 55 -14.29 -10.83 4.52
C ARG A 55 -13.78 -12.09 5.20
N ASP A 56 -13.08 -12.97 4.49
CA ASP A 56 -12.46 -14.15 5.08
C ASP A 56 -11.33 -13.71 6.04
N GLU A 57 -11.60 -13.86 7.31
CA GLU A 57 -10.64 -13.50 8.35
C GLU A 57 -9.32 -14.28 8.26
N ALA A 58 -9.36 -15.55 7.81
CA ALA A 58 -8.14 -16.33 7.65
C ALA A 58 -7.26 -15.74 6.54
N LEU A 59 -7.88 -15.30 5.45
CA LEU A 59 -7.16 -14.62 4.37
C LEU A 59 -6.62 -13.26 4.83
N VAL A 60 -7.40 -12.46 5.56
CA VAL A 60 -6.94 -11.17 6.10
C VAL A 60 -5.76 -11.38 7.04
N ARG A 61 -5.86 -12.30 8.00
CA ARG A 61 -4.77 -12.65 8.93
C ARG A 61 -3.52 -13.16 8.21
N SER A 62 -3.65 -13.68 7.00
CA SER A 62 -2.50 -14.14 6.20
C SER A 62 -1.65 -13.00 5.63
N PHE A 63 -2.10 -11.74 5.75
CA PHE A 63 -1.40 -10.53 5.39
C PHE A 63 -1.19 -9.66 6.64
N PRO A 64 -0.10 -9.85 7.39
CA PRO A 64 0.16 -9.08 8.61
C PRO A 64 0.03 -7.57 8.38
N GLY A 65 -0.68 -6.87 9.24
CA GLY A 65 -0.91 -5.42 9.14
C GLY A 65 -1.97 -4.99 8.12
N ALA A 66 -2.62 -5.92 7.41
CA ALA A 66 -3.69 -5.57 6.49
C ALA A 66 -4.95 -5.13 7.24
N GLN A 67 -5.56 -4.03 6.79
CA GLN A 67 -6.85 -3.57 7.28
C GLN A 67 -7.99 -4.40 6.68
N PHE A 68 -7.88 -4.77 5.42
CA PHE A 68 -8.77 -5.67 4.68
C PHE A 68 -8.05 -6.18 3.43
N VAL A 69 -8.70 -7.09 2.72
CA VAL A 69 -8.16 -7.71 1.50
C VAL A 69 -9.12 -7.50 0.34
N ILE A 70 -8.56 -7.26 -0.82
CA ILE A 70 -9.29 -7.26 -2.10
C ILE A 70 -8.99 -8.56 -2.83
N ARG A 71 -10.04 -9.26 -3.22
CA ARG A 71 -9.97 -10.40 -4.15
C ARG A 71 -10.19 -9.91 -5.57
N VAL A 72 -9.43 -10.43 -6.51
CA VAL A 72 -9.56 -10.14 -7.95
C VAL A 72 -9.83 -11.43 -8.70
N SER A 73 -10.96 -11.52 -9.35
CA SER A 73 -11.27 -12.59 -10.30
C SER A 73 -10.81 -12.16 -11.69
N ALA A 74 -9.72 -12.74 -12.17
CA ALA A 74 -9.12 -12.39 -13.46
C ALA A 74 -10.01 -12.84 -14.64
N THR A 75 -10.30 -11.91 -15.53
CA THR A 75 -11.01 -12.16 -16.80
C THR A 75 -10.05 -12.26 -17.96
N SER A 76 -8.91 -11.57 -17.89
CA SER A 76 -7.87 -11.59 -18.92
C SER A 76 -6.49 -11.41 -18.28
N ILE A 77 -5.52 -12.17 -18.75
CA ILE A 77 -4.11 -12.08 -18.34
C ILE A 77 -3.27 -12.11 -19.61
N PHE A 78 -2.45 -11.09 -19.83
CA PHE A 78 -1.61 -11.03 -21.02
C PHE A 78 -0.32 -10.25 -20.78
N GLN A 79 0.72 -10.63 -21.50
CA GLN A 79 2.00 -9.95 -21.46
C GLN A 79 1.97 -8.70 -22.35
N ASN A 80 2.48 -7.60 -21.84
CA ASN A 80 2.73 -6.38 -22.61
C ASN A 80 4.18 -6.32 -23.09
N CYS A 81 4.40 -5.60 -24.20
CA CYS A 81 5.72 -5.28 -24.70
C CYS A 81 6.54 -4.57 -23.59
N PRO A 82 7.77 -5.03 -23.31
CA PRO A 82 8.61 -4.42 -22.27
C PRO A 82 9.35 -3.16 -22.74
N ARG A 83 9.10 -2.67 -23.97
CA ARG A 83 9.75 -1.47 -24.52
C ARG A 83 9.60 -0.30 -23.55
N TYR A 84 10.70 0.40 -23.30
CA TYR A 84 10.81 1.54 -22.38
C TYR A 84 10.69 1.20 -20.88
N VAL A 85 10.67 -0.07 -20.50
CA VAL A 85 10.84 -0.45 -19.09
C VAL A 85 12.34 -0.39 -18.78
N HIS A 86 12.73 0.52 -17.89
CA HIS A 86 14.12 0.60 -17.44
C HIS A 86 14.46 -0.58 -16.55
N GLN A 87 15.67 -1.10 -16.71
CA GLN A 87 16.19 -2.14 -15.82
C GLN A 87 16.62 -1.50 -14.51
N MET A 88 16.16 -2.04 -13.39
CA MET A 88 16.49 -1.56 -12.04
C MET A 88 16.68 -2.74 -11.10
N SER A 89 17.51 -2.58 -10.09
CA SER A 89 17.64 -3.51 -8.98
C SER A 89 17.01 -2.94 -7.72
N LYS A 90 16.39 -3.82 -6.93
CA LYS A 90 15.86 -3.43 -5.62
C LYS A 90 17.02 -3.29 -4.63
N VAL A 91 17.20 -2.12 -4.05
CA VAL A 91 18.22 -1.89 -3.01
C VAL A 91 17.75 -2.47 -1.68
N GLU A 92 16.55 -2.11 -1.23
CA GLU A 92 15.98 -2.58 0.03
C GLU A 92 14.45 -2.57 0.02
N ALA A 93 13.83 -3.18 1.02
CA ALA A 93 12.38 -3.06 1.24
C ALA A 93 12.06 -1.72 1.91
N SER A 94 10.89 -1.14 1.60
CA SER A 94 10.42 0.00 2.37
C SER A 94 10.23 -0.37 3.84
N ARG A 95 10.65 0.51 4.77
CA ARG A 95 10.43 0.37 6.20
C ARG A 95 8.94 0.33 6.60
N TYR A 96 8.06 0.84 5.73
CA TYR A 96 6.62 0.85 5.94
C TYR A 96 5.92 -0.43 5.49
N VAL A 97 6.66 -1.41 4.95
CA VAL A 97 6.10 -2.75 4.75
C VAL A 97 5.90 -3.37 6.13
N PRO A 98 4.67 -3.80 6.48
CA PRO A 98 4.43 -4.36 7.80
C PRO A 98 5.34 -5.54 8.11
N ALA A 99 5.86 -5.58 9.33
CA ALA A 99 6.61 -6.69 9.87
C ALA A 99 5.73 -7.96 10.01
N PRO A 100 6.30 -9.14 10.26
CA PRO A 100 5.52 -10.38 10.44
C PRO A 100 4.47 -10.33 11.55
N ASP A 101 4.66 -9.47 12.55
CA ASP A 101 3.71 -9.19 13.62
C ASP A 101 2.62 -8.17 13.24
N GLY A 102 2.68 -7.63 12.03
CA GLY A 102 1.74 -6.63 11.51
C GLY A 102 2.09 -5.19 11.86
N THR A 103 3.17 -4.95 12.56
CA THR A 103 3.59 -3.58 12.91
C THR A 103 4.28 -2.88 11.76
N ALA A 104 4.10 -1.56 11.68
CA ALA A 104 4.83 -0.66 10.80
C ALA A 104 5.04 0.69 11.51
N PRO A 105 6.13 1.41 11.25
CA PRO A 105 6.33 2.72 11.84
C PRO A 105 5.27 3.71 11.37
N LEU A 106 4.98 4.71 12.19
CA LEU A 106 4.14 5.83 11.78
C LEU A 106 4.89 6.66 10.74
N ALA A 107 4.21 7.03 9.65
CA ALA A 107 4.80 7.91 8.65
C ALA A 107 5.03 9.31 9.23
N GLY A 108 6.19 9.91 9.00
CA GLY A 108 6.59 11.17 9.62
C GLY A 108 5.62 12.32 9.37
N TRP A 109 5.03 12.42 8.17
CA TRP A 109 4.03 13.45 7.86
C TRP A 109 2.76 13.39 8.75
N LYS A 110 2.41 12.21 9.29
CA LYS A 110 1.30 12.06 10.24
C LYS A 110 1.57 12.75 11.58
N ARG A 111 2.81 13.15 11.84
CA ARG A 111 3.20 13.91 13.02
C ARG A 111 2.97 15.43 12.89
N ILE A 112 2.68 15.93 11.69
CA ILE A 112 2.44 17.38 11.48
C ILE A 112 1.27 17.82 12.34
N ASP A 113 1.46 18.91 13.08
CA ASP A 113 0.55 19.40 14.13
C ASP A 113 -0.86 19.72 13.61
N PHE A 114 -0.97 20.47 12.52
CA PHE A 114 -2.27 20.93 12.00
C PHE A 114 -3.09 19.79 11.36
N ILE A 115 -2.50 18.63 11.02
CA ILE A 115 -3.25 17.49 10.46
C ILE A 115 -3.82 16.56 11.53
N GLN A 116 -3.42 16.71 12.79
CA GLN A 116 -3.83 15.80 13.88
C GLN A 116 -5.34 15.58 13.93
N PRO A 117 -6.21 16.61 13.80
CA PRO A 117 -7.66 16.43 13.81
C PRO A 117 -8.22 15.63 12.62
N ALA A 118 -7.46 15.56 11.51
CA ALA A 118 -7.85 14.85 10.29
C ALA A 118 -7.35 13.40 10.23
N LEU A 119 -6.51 12.98 11.19
CA LEU A 119 -5.99 11.62 11.20
C LEU A 119 -7.10 10.60 11.48
N PRO A 120 -7.02 9.41 10.83
CA PRO A 120 -7.87 8.29 11.16
C PRO A 120 -7.79 7.94 12.65
N HIS A 121 -8.89 7.48 13.23
CA HIS A 121 -8.98 7.16 14.66
C HIS A 121 -7.87 6.20 15.14
N TYR A 122 -7.48 5.23 14.32
CA TYR A 122 -6.42 4.26 14.66
C TYR A 122 -5.00 4.85 14.67
N ASP A 123 -4.80 6.06 14.11
CA ASP A 123 -3.53 6.80 14.18
C ASP A 123 -3.48 7.78 15.35
N GLN A 124 -4.65 8.12 15.91
CA GLN A 124 -4.73 9.05 17.04
C GLN A 124 -4.01 8.45 18.27
N GLY A 125 -3.12 9.22 18.84
CA GLY A 125 -2.27 8.79 19.96
C GLY A 125 -0.91 8.21 19.56
N ARG A 126 -0.76 7.58 18.40
CA ARG A 126 0.52 7.03 17.93
C ARG A 126 1.60 8.10 17.71
N VAL A 127 1.18 9.33 17.48
CA VAL A 127 2.08 10.48 17.30
C VAL A 127 2.96 10.69 18.54
N ASN A 128 2.40 10.54 19.74
CA ASN A 128 3.18 10.68 20.98
C ASN A 128 4.23 9.58 21.13
N GLU A 129 3.88 8.35 20.75
CA GLU A 129 4.82 7.21 20.75
C GLU A 129 5.95 7.40 19.72
N ALA A 130 5.67 8.10 18.62
CA ALA A 130 6.63 8.43 17.56
C ALA A 130 7.48 9.68 17.85
N GLY A 131 7.43 10.25 19.06
CA GLY A 131 8.22 11.41 19.47
C GLY A 131 7.48 12.75 19.41
N GLY A 132 6.14 12.72 19.39
CA GLY A 132 5.28 13.91 19.44
C GLY A 132 5.04 14.59 18.10
N PRO A 133 4.17 15.63 18.10
CA PRO A 133 3.87 16.40 16.88
C PRO A 133 5.08 17.21 16.41
N LEU A 134 5.09 17.58 15.14
CA LEU A 134 6.08 18.42 14.47
C LEU A 134 5.35 19.59 13.80
N THR A 135 5.99 20.75 13.75
CA THR A 135 5.52 21.81 12.84
C THR A 135 5.76 21.41 11.39
N ILE A 136 5.08 22.09 10.45
CA ILE A 136 5.29 21.85 9.00
C ILE A 136 6.74 22.19 8.59
N GLU A 137 7.34 23.20 9.22
CA GLU A 137 8.73 23.62 8.98
C GLU A 137 9.72 22.58 9.46
N GLU A 138 9.52 22.02 10.67
CA GLU A 138 10.36 20.94 11.21
C GLU A 138 10.31 19.69 10.33
N TRP A 139 9.09 19.29 9.94
CA TRP A 139 8.93 18.17 9.02
C TRP A 139 9.57 18.44 7.65
N GLY A 140 9.33 19.63 7.08
CA GLY A 140 9.94 20.06 5.82
C GLY A 140 11.47 20.06 5.86
N GLY A 141 12.05 20.51 6.98
CA GLY A 141 13.50 20.44 7.22
C GLY A 141 14.05 19.02 7.18
N LYS A 142 13.33 18.06 7.78
CA LYS A 142 13.68 16.62 7.71
C LYS A 142 13.64 16.10 6.26
N VAL A 143 12.59 16.43 5.51
CA VAL A 143 12.45 16.03 4.09
C VAL A 143 13.63 16.55 3.27
N VAL A 144 13.97 17.84 3.41
CA VAL A 144 15.09 18.46 2.68
C VAL A 144 16.44 17.85 3.08
N ALA A 145 16.60 17.48 4.35
CA ALA A 145 17.79 16.79 4.82
C ALA A 145 17.90 15.31 4.38
N GLY A 146 16.85 14.79 3.71
CA GLY A 146 16.81 13.36 3.33
C GLY A 146 16.63 12.41 4.51
N ASP A 147 16.02 12.91 5.60
CA ASP A 147 15.71 12.06 6.76
C ASP A 147 14.70 10.98 6.35
N ARG A 148 15.08 9.72 6.57
CA ARG A 148 14.26 8.56 6.20
C ARG A 148 13.01 8.40 7.08
N GLU A 149 12.88 9.20 8.13
CA GLU A 149 11.73 9.22 9.05
C GLU A 149 10.76 10.37 8.77
N ALA A 150 11.05 11.20 7.76
CA ALA A 150 10.19 12.30 7.34
C ALA A 150 8.90 11.82 6.63
#